data_b91870eb39071d1ca0c6badca39c11e4
#
_entry.id   b91870eb39071d1ca0c6badca39c11e4
#
_cell.length_a   1.000
_cell.length_b   1.000
_cell.length_c   1.000
_cell.angle_alpha   90.00
_cell.angle_beta   90.00
_cell.angle_gamma   90.00
#
_symmetry.space_group_name_H-M   'P 1'
#
loop_
_entity.id
_entity.type
_entity.pdbx_description
1 polymer ?
#
loop_
_entity_poly.entity_id
_entity_poly.type
_entity_poly.pdbx_seq_one_letter_code
_entity_poly.pdbx_strand_id
1 'polypeptide(L)'
;ILAFGGAVALYAGSLSGILSYKGDSEQLNGVLTKAKAGEPFYILVVGSDEWEDNGARSDAMVLVRVDVKTPTITMVSVPRDTPYQIDDRTVKLNQVFSEQGEAACIQAVSQLTGVGISHFVKVGFDQLEEVVDTLGGVEVDVPYSFDYQVYTHDRPTVHVDAGKNVLTGEQAVALARMRTAYSYQGITQDAIRQANVRALMVGIIKQVLTKPSLEMLGQIRVLASMVETDISLVDLASWALKIAGSGSVTVYSCTGPTEGNLDASTGLWLTEEAPEQWEKIMAEVDAGRDPSLVMERTETTDGAAQVGTSQVIELGK
;
A
#
# COMPACT_ATOMS: atom_id res chain seq x y z
N ILE A 1 3.05 5.07 33.98
CA ILE A 1 3.36 5.99 32.85
C ILE A 1 4.90 6.17 32.72
N LEU A 2 5.63 6.46 33.83
CA LEU A 2 7.10 6.63 33.77
C LEU A 2 7.87 5.34 33.43
N ALA A 3 7.41 4.18 33.90
CA ALA A 3 8.03 2.88 33.59
C ALA A 3 7.84 2.47 32.11
N PHE A 4 6.74 2.85 31.50
CA PHE A 4 6.45 2.59 30.08
C PHE A 4 7.30 3.48 29.15
N GLY A 5 7.49 4.76 29.51
CA GLY A 5 8.36 5.68 28.77
C GLY A 5 9.85 5.25 28.83
N GLY A 6 10.31 4.73 29.97
CA GLY A 6 11.66 4.20 30.13
C GLY A 6 11.92 2.92 29.32
N ALA A 7 10.92 2.01 29.23
CA ALA A 7 11.04 0.78 28.45
C ALA A 7 11.06 1.08 26.93
N VAL A 8 10.26 2.02 26.45
CA VAL A 8 10.27 2.48 25.07
C VAL A 8 11.59 3.16 24.73
N ALA A 9 12.14 4.00 25.61
CA ALA A 9 13.42 4.67 25.38
C ALA A 9 14.61 3.73 25.38
N LEU A 10 14.63 2.72 26.27
CA LEU A 10 15.66 1.67 26.28
C LEU A 10 15.56 0.73 25.07
N TYR A 11 14.35 0.41 24.65
CA TYR A 11 14.08 -0.36 23.44
C TYR A 11 14.52 0.43 22.19
N ALA A 12 14.20 1.72 22.12
CA ALA A 12 14.62 2.62 21.04
C ALA A 12 16.15 2.77 20.93
N GLY A 13 16.86 2.85 22.05
CA GLY A 13 18.35 2.94 22.07
C GLY A 13 19.05 1.69 21.54
N SER A 14 18.41 0.51 21.60
CA SER A 14 18.93 -0.74 21.02
C SER A 14 18.62 -0.89 19.52
N LEU A 15 17.85 0.02 18.92
CA LEU A 15 17.27 -0.10 17.59
C LEU A 15 17.82 0.90 16.56
N SER A 16 18.69 1.83 16.99
CA SER A 16 19.33 2.80 16.10
C SER A 16 20.32 2.12 15.15
N GLY A 17 19.84 1.55 14.07
CA GLY A 17 20.66 0.88 13.07
C GLY A 17 19.97 -0.21 12.25
N ILE A 18 18.71 -0.51 12.55
CA ILE A 18 18.00 -1.64 11.93
C ILE A 18 17.22 -1.24 10.67
N LEU A 19 16.83 0.03 10.56
CA LEU A 19 16.18 0.55 9.36
C LEU A 19 17.20 1.34 8.56
N SER A 20 17.64 0.78 7.45
CA SER A 20 18.45 1.51 6.48
C SER A 20 17.69 1.51 5.14
N TYR A 21 17.20 2.68 4.78
CA TYR A 21 16.88 2.93 3.38
C TYR A 21 18.18 2.75 2.57
N LYS A 22 18.14 1.88 1.55
CA LYS A 22 19.33 1.52 0.77
C LYS A 22 19.58 2.46 -0.40
N GLY A 23 18.60 3.32 -0.74
CA GLY A 23 18.69 4.30 -1.81
C GLY A 23 19.38 5.60 -1.38
N ASP A 24 19.28 6.64 -2.22
CA ASP A 24 19.79 7.96 -1.94
C ASP A 24 18.92 8.68 -0.90
N SER A 25 19.35 8.64 0.35
CA SER A 25 18.62 9.25 1.47
C SER A 25 18.55 10.78 1.39
N GLU A 26 19.48 11.44 0.72
CA GLU A 26 19.48 12.89 0.56
C GLU A 26 18.42 13.31 -0.46
N GLN A 27 18.34 12.63 -1.60
CA GLN A 27 17.29 12.83 -2.60
C GLN A 27 15.91 12.52 -2.01
N LEU A 28 15.77 11.42 -1.29
CA LEU A 28 14.50 11.06 -0.65
C LEU A 28 14.05 12.14 0.34
N ASN A 29 14.93 12.56 1.25
CA ASN A 29 14.63 13.62 2.23
C ASN A 29 14.32 14.97 1.59
N GLY A 30 14.86 15.24 0.39
CA GLY A 30 14.61 16.45 -0.37
C GLY A 30 13.18 16.58 -0.90
N VAL A 31 12.46 15.47 -1.05
CA VAL A 31 11.09 15.42 -1.62
C VAL A 31 10.02 15.10 -0.57
N LEU A 32 10.40 14.54 0.57
CA LEU A 32 9.46 14.23 1.65
C LEU A 32 9.03 15.50 2.40
N THR A 33 7.74 15.59 2.68
CA THR A 33 7.15 16.65 3.49
C THR A 33 7.23 16.29 4.96
N LYS A 34 7.72 17.16 5.82
CA LYS A 34 7.79 16.88 7.26
C LYS A 34 6.39 16.73 7.86
N ALA A 35 6.12 15.55 8.43
CA ALA A 35 4.92 15.31 9.21
C ALA A 35 4.91 16.22 10.45
N LYS A 36 3.77 16.85 10.73
CA LYS A 36 3.58 17.63 11.96
C LYS A 36 3.11 16.72 13.09
N ALA A 37 3.68 16.90 14.27
CA ALA A 37 3.36 16.07 15.42
C ALA A 37 1.86 16.10 15.75
N GLY A 38 1.22 14.92 15.73
CA GLY A 38 -0.20 14.78 16.05
C GLY A 38 -1.17 15.21 14.95
N GLU A 39 -0.69 15.59 13.78
CA GLU A 39 -1.52 15.78 12.58
C GLU A 39 -1.48 14.50 11.72
N PRO A 40 -2.51 14.26 10.89
CA PRO A 40 -2.48 13.20 9.90
C PRO A 40 -1.33 13.39 8.92
N PHE A 41 -0.80 12.30 8.38
CA PHE A 41 0.32 12.32 7.43
C PHE A 41 0.14 11.24 6.36
N TYR A 42 0.90 11.38 5.29
CA TYR A 42 0.84 10.48 4.15
C TYR A 42 2.10 9.62 4.01
N ILE A 43 1.90 8.35 3.72
CA ILE A 43 2.93 7.37 3.37
C ILE A 43 2.68 6.90 1.95
N LEU A 44 3.68 6.91 1.09
CA LEU A 44 3.61 6.20 -0.19
C LEU A 44 4.19 4.81 -0.03
N VAL A 45 3.36 3.79 -0.23
CA VAL A 45 3.78 2.38 -0.26
C VAL A 45 3.91 1.95 -1.72
N VAL A 46 5.09 1.47 -2.09
CA VAL A 46 5.39 0.98 -3.44
C VAL A 46 5.73 -0.50 -3.39
N GLY A 47 4.97 -1.29 -4.13
CA GLY A 47 5.30 -2.68 -4.44
C GLY A 47 6.16 -2.72 -5.70
N SER A 48 7.41 -3.21 -5.59
CA SER A 48 8.33 -3.29 -6.72
C SER A 48 8.57 -4.73 -7.15
N ASP A 49 8.69 -4.94 -8.47
CA ASP A 49 9.14 -6.20 -9.06
C ASP A 49 10.61 -6.05 -9.47
N GLU A 50 11.51 -6.58 -8.65
CA GLU A 50 12.95 -6.52 -8.91
C GLU A 50 13.46 -7.73 -9.74
N TRP A 51 12.55 -8.62 -10.16
CA TRP A 51 12.89 -9.90 -10.79
C TRP A 51 13.20 -9.82 -12.29
N GLU A 52 12.98 -8.69 -12.92
CA GLU A 52 13.25 -8.54 -14.36
C GLU A 52 14.50 -7.69 -14.61
N ASP A 53 15.36 -8.17 -15.52
CA ASP A 53 16.56 -7.48 -16.04
C ASP A 53 16.27 -6.08 -16.65
N ASN A 54 15.02 -5.67 -16.70
CA ASN A 54 14.53 -4.41 -17.28
C ASN A 54 14.34 -3.26 -16.25
N GLY A 55 14.88 -3.39 -15.06
CA GLY A 55 14.74 -2.42 -13.96
C GLY A 55 13.47 -2.64 -13.13
N ALA A 56 13.57 -2.34 -11.83
CA ALA A 56 12.45 -2.45 -10.89
C ALA A 56 11.28 -1.56 -11.33
N ARG A 57 10.08 -2.13 -11.51
CA ARG A 57 8.86 -1.37 -11.80
C ARG A 57 8.00 -1.28 -10.55
N SER A 58 7.39 -0.11 -10.33
CA SER A 58 6.36 0.02 -9.30
C SER A 58 5.05 -0.59 -9.80
N ASP A 59 4.84 -1.86 -9.49
CA ASP A 59 3.61 -2.55 -9.90
C ASP A 59 2.41 -2.17 -9.03
N ALA A 60 2.64 -1.80 -7.78
CA ALA A 60 1.61 -1.28 -6.89
C ALA A 60 2.09 0.02 -6.25
N MET A 61 1.23 1.03 -6.27
CA MET A 61 1.43 2.29 -5.55
C MET A 61 0.18 2.55 -4.71
N VAL A 62 0.34 2.66 -3.40
CA VAL A 62 -0.76 2.93 -2.47
C VAL A 62 -0.39 4.14 -1.62
N LEU A 63 -1.17 5.20 -1.75
CA LEU A 63 -1.08 6.36 -0.88
C LEU A 63 -1.87 6.08 0.39
N VAL A 64 -1.22 6.11 1.53
CA VAL A 64 -1.80 5.78 2.84
C VAL A 64 -1.81 7.03 3.71
N ARG A 65 -3.00 7.51 4.08
CA ARG A 65 -3.16 8.53 5.12
C ARG A 65 -3.33 7.86 6.47
N VAL A 66 -2.54 8.29 7.45
CA VAL A 66 -2.60 7.80 8.82
C VAL A 66 -2.98 8.94 9.75
N ASP A 67 -4.05 8.76 10.51
CA ASP A 67 -4.43 9.64 11.61
C ASP A 67 -4.36 8.85 12.92
N VAL A 68 -3.36 9.16 13.74
CA VAL A 68 -3.16 8.50 15.04
C VAL A 68 -3.97 9.13 16.18
N LYS A 69 -4.54 10.30 15.93
CA LYS A 69 -5.34 11.03 16.92
C LYS A 69 -6.81 10.63 16.84
N THR A 70 -7.32 10.52 15.63
CA THR A 70 -8.63 9.94 15.30
C THR A 70 -8.33 8.64 14.54
N PRO A 71 -8.16 7.49 15.21
CA PRO A 71 -7.58 6.28 14.62
C PRO A 71 -8.24 5.89 13.30
N THR A 72 -7.65 6.37 12.22
CA THR A 72 -8.13 6.16 10.85
C THR A 72 -6.95 5.92 9.92
N ILE A 73 -7.07 4.91 9.08
CA ILE A 73 -6.12 4.60 8.01
C ILE A 73 -6.90 4.62 6.70
N THR A 74 -6.50 5.46 5.76
CA THR A 74 -7.13 5.52 4.44
C THR A 74 -6.11 5.13 3.38
N MET A 75 -6.44 4.16 2.56
CA MET A 75 -5.57 3.65 1.48
C MET A 75 -6.19 3.97 0.12
N VAL A 76 -5.45 4.69 -0.72
CA VAL A 76 -5.83 5.02 -2.09
C VAL A 76 -4.82 4.41 -3.04
N SER A 77 -5.24 3.43 -3.83
CA SER A 77 -4.36 2.93 -4.89
C SER A 77 -4.21 3.95 -6.00
N VAL A 78 -2.99 4.21 -6.39
CA VAL A 78 -2.64 5.06 -7.53
C VAL A 78 -2.42 4.18 -8.75
N PRO A 79 -3.22 4.33 -9.81
CA PRO A 79 -3.09 3.50 -11.01
C PRO A 79 -1.72 3.68 -11.65
N ARG A 80 -1.02 2.57 -11.88
CA ARG A 80 0.33 2.56 -12.47
C ARG A 80 0.36 3.06 -13.92
N ASP A 81 -0.77 2.93 -14.62
CA ASP A 81 -0.94 3.33 -16.02
C ASP A 81 -1.37 4.80 -16.18
N THR A 82 -1.36 5.59 -15.09
CA THR A 82 -1.60 7.05 -15.12
C THR A 82 -0.56 7.72 -16.01
N PRO A 83 -0.98 8.58 -16.97
CA PRO A 83 -0.06 9.30 -17.83
C PRO A 83 0.82 10.26 -17.02
N TYR A 84 2.10 10.29 -17.32
CA TYR A 84 3.07 11.21 -16.74
C TYR A 84 4.04 11.71 -17.81
N GLN A 85 4.52 12.95 -17.66
CA GLN A 85 5.47 13.54 -18.61
C GLN A 85 6.89 13.42 -18.07
N ILE A 86 7.76 12.74 -18.84
CA ILE A 86 9.22 12.78 -18.64
C ILE A 86 9.80 13.49 -19.88
N ASP A 87 10.34 14.68 -19.70
CA ASP A 87 10.77 15.56 -20.78
C ASP A 87 9.66 15.73 -21.84
N ASP A 88 9.92 15.34 -23.09
CA ASP A 88 8.97 15.43 -24.19
C ASP A 88 8.17 14.14 -24.43
N ARG A 89 8.23 13.17 -23.51
CA ARG A 89 7.59 11.85 -23.65
C ARG A 89 6.48 11.66 -22.63
N THR A 90 5.32 11.20 -23.10
CA THR A 90 4.28 10.64 -22.22
C THR A 90 4.64 9.19 -21.89
N VAL A 91 4.74 8.88 -20.60
CA VAL A 91 5.03 7.55 -20.06
C VAL A 91 3.95 7.14 -19.06
N LYS A 92 3.98 5.89 -18.62
CA LYS A 92 3.17 5.43 -17.48
C LYS A 92 3.83 5.85 -16.17
N LEU A 93 3.04 6.17 -15.16
CA LEU A 93 3.55 6.56 -13.84
C LEU A 93 4.52 5.53 -13.22
N ASN A 94 4.31 4.24 -13.47
CA ASN A 94 5.23 3.20 -13.00
C ASN A 94 6.61 3.24 -13.66
N GLN A 95 6.75 3.85 -14.85
CA GLN A 95 8.04 4.04 -15.51
C GLN A 95 8.87 5.13 -14.83
N VAL A 96 8.22 6.11 -14.17
CA VAL A 96 8.94 7.14 -13.39
C VAL A 96 9.81 6.49 -12.32
N PHE A 97 9.27 5.47 -11.64
CA PHE A 97 10.02 4.73 -10.63
C PHE A 97 11.26 4.04 -11.21
N SER A 98 11.11 3.33 -12.35
CA SER A 98 12.20 2.59 -12.98
C SER A 98 13.24 3.50 -13.68
N GLU A 99 12.83 4.64 -14.23
CA GLU A 99 13.71 5.53 -14.98
C GLU A 99 14.36 6.61 -14.11
N GLN A 100 13.66 7.09 -13.07
CA GLN A 100 14.08 8.25 -12.26
C GLN A 100 14.16 7.98 -10.75
N GLY A 101 13.77 6.77 -10.31
CA GLY A 101 13.87 6.31 -8.92
C GLY A 101 12.74 6.78 -8.00
N GLU A 102 12.91 6.49 -6.72
CA GLU A 102 11.90 6.67 -5.67
C GLU A 102 11.50 8.14 -5.46
N ALA A 103 12.47 9.04 -5.44
CA ALA A 103 12.22 10.48 -5.21
C ALA A 103 11.32 11.09 -6.31
N ALA A 104 11.57 10.74 -7.57
CA ALA A 104 10.74 11.19 -8.69
C ALA A 104 9.33 10.59 -8.63
N CYS A 105 9.21 9.32 -8.25
CA CYS A 105 7.91 8.66 -8.05
C CYS A 105 7.09 9.37 -6.95
N ILE A 106 7.71 9.69 -5.82
CA ILE A 106 7.07 10.44 -4.73
C ILE A 106 6.58 11.80 -5.22
N GLN A 107 7.41 12.53 -5.96
CA GLN A 107 7.01 13.82 -6.53
C GLN A 107 5.85 13.70 -7.51
N ALA A 108 5.88 12.69 -8.39
CA ALA A 108 4.83 12.44 -9.36
C ALA A 108 3.47 12.10 -8.68
N VAL A 109 3.49 11.24 -7.66
CA VAL A 109 2.28 10.93 -6.88
C VAL A 109 1.81 12.14 -6.08
N SER A 110 2.71 12.91 -5.48
CA SER A 110 2.38 14.16 -4.77
C SER A 110 1.71 15.18 -5.69
N GLN A 111 2.22 15.36 -6.92
CA GLN A 111 1.62 16.25 -7.92
C GLN A 111 0.24 15.77 -8.36
N LEU A 112 0.08 14.47 -8.61
CA LEU A 112 -1.18 13.87 -9.03
C LEU A 112 -2.28 14.03 -7.98
N THR A 113 -1.93 13.82 -6.72
CA THR A 113 -2.89 13.77 -5.60
C THR A 113 -3.04 15.09 -4.86
N GLY A 114 -2.15 16.05 -5.09
CA GLY A 114 -2.14 17.37 -4.44
C GLY A 114 -1.69 17.36 -2.97
N VAL A 115 -1.17 16.22 -2.44
CA VAL A 115 -0.76 16.11 -1.03
C VAL A 115 0.75 15.95 -0.86
N GLY A 116 1.27 16.43 0.27
CA GLY A 116 2.66 16.21 0.64
C GLY A 116 2.84 14.82 1.27
N ILE A 117 3.70 14.00 0.68
CA ILE A 117 4.03 12.66 1.17
C ILE A 117 5.13 12.80 2.22
N SER A 118 4.89 12.24 3.42
CA SER A 118 5.79 12.38 4.56
C SER A 118 6.76 11.21 4.72
N HIS A 119 6.35 10.03 4.25
CA HIS A 119 7.13 8.80 4.38
C HIS A 119 7.00 7.93 3.15
N PHE A 120 7.98 7.04 2.99
CA PHE A 120 8.07 6.09 1.89
C PHE A 120 8.31 4.67 2.40
N VAL A 121 7.67 3.69 1.77
CA VAL A 121 7.88 2.27 2.02
C VAL A 121 7.97 1.55 0.68
N LYS A 122 9.04 0.76 0.48
CA LYS A 122 9.21 -0.12 -0.68
C LYS A 122 9.19 -1.57 -0.23
N VAL A 123 8.42 -2.39 -0.92
CA VAL A 123 8.27 -3.83 -0.65
C VAL A 123 8.35 -4.60 -1.96
N GLY A 124 9.30 -5.51 -2.06
CA GLY A 124 9.36 -6.49 -3.15
C GLY A 124 8.47 -7.71 -2.88
N PHE A 125 8.33 -8.59 -3.86
CA PHE A 125 7.53 -9.80 -3.70
C PHE A 125 8.14 -10.80 -2.70
N ASP A 126 9.46 -10.96 -2.68
CA ASP A 126 10.13 -11.82 -1.71
C ASP A 126 9.93 -11.30 -0.27
N GLN A 127 10.01 -9.96 -0.10
CA GLN A 127 9.74 -9.35 1.19
C GLN A 127 8.27 -9.50 1.60
N LEU A 128 7.31 -9.41 0.66
CA LEU A 128 5.90 -9.66 0.96
C LEU A 128 5.68 -11.10 1.42
N GLU A 129 6.28 -12.08 0.73
CA GLU A 129 6.25 -13.49 1.11
C GLU A 129 6.77 -13.68 2.54
N GLU A 130 7.98 -13.14 2.83
CA GLU A 130 8.63 -13.24 4.14
C GLU A 130 7.81 -12.55 5.26
N VAL A 131 7.23 -11.37 4.98
CA VAL A 131 6.36 -10.64 5.90
C VAL A 131 5.14 -11.49 6.29
N VAL A 132 4.46 -12.06 5.31
CA VAL A 132 3.25 -12.86 5.56
C VAL A 132 3.58 -14.14 6.32
N ASP A 133 4.66 -14.83 5.94
CA ASP A 133 5.08 -16.07 6.62
C ASP A 133 5.56 -15.80 8.06
N THR A 134 6.25 -14.69 8.29
CA THR A 134 6.65 -14.24 9.64
C THR A 134 5.45 -13.97 10.55
N LEU A 135 4.35 -13.51 9.99
CA LEU A 135 3.09 -13.32 10.72
C LEU A 135 2.34 -14.63 10.98
N GLY A 136 2.78 -15.75 10.40
CA GLY A 136 2.09 -17.04 10.46
C GLY A 136 0.88 -17.12 9.52
N GLY A 137 0.89 -16.32 8.48
CA GLY A 137 -0.20 -16.15 7.51
C GLY A 137 -1.05 -14.91 7.80
N VAL A 138 -1.80 -14.47 6.79
CA VAL A 138 -2.65 -13.27 6.85
C VAL A 138 -4.08 -13.60 6.40
N GLU A 139 -5.07 -13.25 7.23
CA GLU A 139 -6.49 -13.43 6.90
C GLU A 139 -6.93 -12.43 5.84
N VAL A 140 -7.42 -12.95 4.70
CA VAL A 140 -7.96 -12.15 3.59
C VAL A 140 -9.23 -12.80 3.07
N ASP A 141 -10.22 -11.98 2.73
CA ASP A 141 -11.41 -12.43 2.00
C ASP A 141 -11.12 -12.36 0.49
N VAL A 142 -10.92 -13.53 -0.12
CA VAL A 142 -10.54 -13.67 -1.53
C VAL A 142 -11.82 -13.74 -2.37
N PRO A 143 -12.01 -12.84 -3.35
CA PRO A 143 -13.30 -12.74 -4.05
C PRO A 143 -13.60 -13.94 -4.93
N TYR A 144 -12.57 -14.62 -5.48
CA TYR A 144 -12.75 -15.77 -6.39
C TYR A 144 -11.59 -16.76 -6.23
N SER A 145 -11.86 -18.06 -6.35
CA SER A 145 -10.81 -19.08 -6.42
C SER A 145 -9.98 -18.92 -7.70
N PHE A 146 -8.67 -19.12 -7.60
CA PHE A 146 -7.78 -19.05 -8.75
C PHE A 146 -6.55 -19.94 -8.57
N ASP A 147 -5.96 -20.29 -9.73
CA ASP A 147 -4.65 -20.91 -9.82
C ASP A 147 -3.66 -19.88 -10.37
N TYR A 148 -2.51 -19.75 -9.72
CA TYR A 148 -1.44 -18.85 -10.15
C TYR A 148 -0.15 -19.62 -10.37
N GLN A 149 0.40 -19.53 -11.57
CA GLN A 149 1.71 -20.06 -11.88
C GLN A 149 2.74 -18.94 -11.84
N VAL A 150 3.68 -19.05 -10.93
CA VAL A 150 4.84 -18.15 -10.92
C VAL A 150 5.64 -18.39 -12.20
N TYR A 151 6.06 -17.32 -12.89
CA TYR A 151 6.71 -17.36 -14.20
C TYR A 151 8.02 -18.19 -14.29
N THR A 152 8.57 -18.63 -13.18
CA THR A 152 9.67 -19.57 -13.14
C THR A 152 9.10 -20.98 -13.18
N HIS A 153 9.42 -21.74 -14.23
CA HIS A 153 8.92 -23.11 -14.48
C HIS A 153 9.21 -24.12 -13.36
N ASP A 154 9.99 -23.73 -12.36
CA ASP A 154 10.42 -24.57 -11.25
C ASP A 154 9.57 -24.46 -9.99
N ARG A 155 8.63 -23.51 -9.92
CA ARG A 155 7.68 -23.39 -8.79
C ARG A 155 6.32 -24.02 -9.13
N PRO A 156 5.70 -24.73 -8.18
CA PRO A 156 4.38 -25.30 -8.41
C PRO A 156 3.31 -24.22 -8.60
N THR A 157 2.21 -24.59 -9.27
CA THR A 157 1.01 -23.73 -9.33
C THR A 157 0.45 -23.53 -7.93
N VAL A 158 0.23 -22.27 -7.55
CA VAL A 158 -0.35 -21.89 -6.27
C VAL A 158 -1.86 -21.81 -6.43
N HIS A 159 -2.59 -22.59 -5.63
CA HIS A 159 -4.04 -22.52 -5.57
C HIS A 159 -4.51 -21.66 -4.38
N VAL A 160 -5.52 -20.79 -4.63
CA VAL A 160 -6.16 -19.99 -3.59
C VAL A 160 -7.68 -20.12 -3.75
N ASP A 161 -8.37 -20.53 -2.69
CA ASP A 161 -9.83 -20.63 -2.65
C ASP A 161 -10.49 -19.25 -2.49
N ALA A 162 -11.73 -19.12 -2.96
CA ALA A 162 -12.58 -17.98 -2.66
C ALA A 162 -13.02 -17.95 -1.19
N GLY A 163 -13.33 -16.75 -0.68
CA GLY A 163 -13.80 -16.53 0.68
C GLY A 163 -12.67 -16.24 1.66
N LYS A 164 -12.96 -16.36 2.95
CA LYS A 164 -12.00 -16.09 4.02
C LYS A 164 -10.94 -17.16 4.11
N ASN A 165 -9.70 -16.76 3.87
CA ASN A 165 -8.53 -17.63 3.92
C ASN A 165 -7.46 -17.02 4.83
N VAL A 166 -6.65 -17.87 5.44
CA VAL A 166 -5.36 -17.49 6.02
C VAL A 166 -4.30 -17.82 4.98
N LEU A 167 -3.85 -16.81 4.25
CA LEU A 167 -2.91 -16.98 3.16
C LEU A 167 -1.49 -17.16 3.67
N THR A 168 -0.75 -18.09 3.08
CA THR A 168 0.72 -18.17 3.20
C THR A 168 1.37 -17.04 2.42
N GLY A 169 2.68 -16.80 2.61
CA GLY A 169 3.42 -15.80 1.86
C GLY A 169 3.32 -16.01 0.35
N GLU A 170 3.51 -17.24 -0.12
CA GLU A 170 3.38 -17.58 -1.55
C GLU A 170 1.96 -17.30 -2.10
N GLN A 171 0.93 -17.63 -1.34
CA GLN A 171 -0.46 -17.32 -1.71
C GLN A 171 -0.75 -15.81 -1.71
N ALA A 172 -0.15 -15.06 -0.79
CA ALA A 172 -0.27 -13.61 -0.74
C ALA A 172 0.40 -12.94 -1.96
N VAL A 173 1.58 -13.41 -2.36
CA VAL A 173 2.25 -12.96 -3.59
C VAL A 173 1.41 -13.31 -4.82
N ALA A 174 0.87 -14.54 -4.89
CA ALA A 174 -0.03 -14.95 -5.97
C ALA A 174 -1.25 -14.02 -6.07
N LEU A 175 -1.90 -13.68 -4.95
CA LEU A 175 -3.05 -12.76 -4.89
C LEU A 175 -2.66 -11.33 -5.31
N ALA A 176 -1.50 -10.82 -4.86
CA ALA A 176 -1.00 -9.49 -5.22
C ALA A 176 -0.68 -9.34 -6.71
N ARG A 177 -0.32 -10.44 -7.38
CA ARG A 177 0.05 -10.46 -8.81
C ARG A 177 -1.10 -10.84 -9.73
N MET A 178 -2.17 -11.45 -9.21
CA MET A 178 -3.26 -12.00 -10.02
C MET A 178 -3.97 -10.94 -10.84
N ARG A 179 -4.04 -11.17 -12.16
CA ARG A 179 -4.75 -10.32 -13.14
C ARG A 179 -5.78 -11.08 -13.97
N THR A 180 -5.48 -12.32 -14.34
CA THR A 180 -6.17 -13.05 -15.43
C THR A 180 -7.39 -13.85 -15.01
N ALA A 181 -7.51 -14.24 -13.73
CA ALA A 181 -8.67 -15.02 -13.25
C ALA A 181 -9.99 -14.23 -13.26
N TYR A 182 -9.89 -12.92 -13.37
CA TYR A 182 -11.00 -11.97 -13.16
C TYR A 182 -11.37 -11.20 -14.43
N SER A 183 -11.20 -11.74 -15.61
CA SER A 183 -11.67 -11.11 -16.86
C SER A 183 -13.21 -11.09 -16.89
N TYR A 184 -13.83 -10.30 -16.00
CA TYR A 184 -15.28 -10.24 -15.88
C TYR A 184 -15.79 -8.80 -15.95
N GLN A 185 -16.65 -8.55 -16.93
CA GLN A 185 -17.66 -7.46 -16.97
C GLN A 185 -17.16 -6.01 -16.78
N GLY A 186 -16.15 -5.58 -17.55
CA GLY A 186 -15.83 -4.15 -17.66
C GLY A 186 -14.94 -3.57 -16.55
N ILE A 187 -14.55 -4.37 -15.56
CA ILE A 187 -13.59 -3.94 -14.56
C ILE A 187 -12.18 -4.20 -15.09
N THR A 188 -11.30 -3.21 -15.03
CA THR A 188 -9.93 -3.40 -15.46
C THR A 188 -9.25 -4.42 -14.55
N GLN A 189 -8.53 -5.37 -15.14
CA GLN A 189 -7.80 -6.41 -14.40
C GLN A 189 -6.83 -5.79 -13.37
N ASP A 190 -6.32 -4.58 -13.65
CA ASP A 190 -5.44 -3.87 -12.76
C ASP A 190 -6.16 -3.31 -11.52
N ALA A 191 -7.40 -2.84 -11.65
CA ALA A 191 -8.21 -2.38 -10.52
C ALA A 191 -8.47 -3.50 -9.49
N ILE A 192 -8.73 -4.73 -9.98
CA ILE A 192 -8.88 -5.91 -9.12
C ILE A 192 -7.57 -6.21 -8.38
N ARG A 193 -6.44 -6.23 -9.08
CA ARG A 193 -5.14 -6.44 -8.48
C ARG A 193 -4.84 -5.39 -7.40
N GLN A 194 -5.15 -4.13 -7.65
CA GLN A 194 -4.99 -3.05 -6.67
C GLN A 194 -5.88 -3.27 -5.44
N ALA A 195 -7.12 -3.74 -5.62
CA ALA A 195 -8.00 -4.10 -4.51
C ALA A 195 -7.45 -5.26 -3.68
N ASN A 196 -6.89 -6.29 -4.32
CA ASN A 196 -6.24 -7.42 -3.65
C ASN A 196 -5.03 -6.96 -2.81
N VAL A 197 -4.20 -6.06 -3.34
CA VAL A 197 -3.05 -5.49 -2.60
C VAL A 197 -3.54 -4.75 -1.35
N ARG A 198 -4.58 -3.92 -1.46
CA ARG A 198 -5.14 -3.25 -0.28
C ARG A 198 -5.75 -4.23 0.73
N ALA A 199 -6.42 -5.29 0.27
CA ALA A 199 -6.95 -6.32 1.15
C ALA A 199 -5.84 -7.04 1.94
N LEU A 200 -4.71 -7.35 1.29
CA LEU A 200 -3.52 -7.88 1.96
C LEU A 200 -2.96 -6.89 3.00
N MET A 201 -2.83 -5.60 2.65
CA MET A 201 -2.38 -4.57 3.59
C MET A 201 -3.29 -4.48 4.81
N VAL A 202 -4.62 -4.53 4.62
CA VAL A 202 -5.59 -4.55 5.73
C VAL A 202 -5.41 -5.79 6.61
N GLY A 203 -5.23 -6.96 6.00
CA GLY A 203 -4.98 -8.20 6.73
C GLY A 203 -3.71 -8.13 7.57
N ILE A 204 -2.61 -7.59 7.03
CA ILE A 204 -1.34 -7.37 7.75
C ILE A 204 -1.55 -6.40 8.92
N ILE A 205 -2.20 -5.25 8.68
CA ILE A 205 -2.50 -4.25 9.71
C ILE A 205 -3.32 -4.88 10.84
N LYS A 206 -4.38 -5.62 10.51
CA LYS A 206 -5.23 -6.32 11.48
C LYS A 206 -4.42 -7.32 12.28
N GLN A 207 -3.61 -8.15 11.63
CA GLN A 207 -2.79 -9.19 12.26
C GLN A 207 -1.79 -8.59 13.27
N VAL A 208 -1.20 -7.45 12.95
CA VAL A 208 -0.25 -6.76 13.83
C VAL A 208 -0.94 -6.03 14.98
N LEU A 209 -1.95 -5.20 14.69
CA LEU A 209 -2.58 -4.32 15.67
C LEU A 209 -3.46 -5.04 16.70
N THR A 210 -3.94 -6.25 16.41
CA THR A 210 -4.75 -7.06 17.35
C THR A 210 -3.91 -7.85 18.36
N LYS A 211 -2.58 -7.85 18.22
CA LYS A 211 -1.68 -8.53 19.15
C LYS A 211 -1.49 -7.77 20.46
N PRO A 212 -1.18 -8.47 21.56
CA PRO A 212 -0.73 -7.81 22.78
C PRO A 212 0.45 -6.87 22.51
N SER A 213 0.51 -5.73 23.19
CA SER A 213 1.47 -4.64 22.87
C SER A 213 2.93 -5.09 22.78
N LEU A 214 3.38 -6.01 23.63
CA LEU A 214 4.76 -6.49 23.60
C LEU A 214 5.06 -7.37 22.38
N GLU A 215 4.12 -8.25 22.02
CA GLU A 215 4.20 -9.08 20.81
C GLU A 215 4.12 -8.22 19.55
N MET A 216 3.20 -7.27 19.50
CA MET A 216 3.06 -6.29 18.43
C MET A 216 4.36 -5.53 18.18
N LEU A 217 5.01 -5.01 19.20
CA LEU A 217 6.29 -4.30 19.09
C LEU A 217 7.40 -5.22 18.56
N GLY A 218 7.41 -6.48 19.00
CA GLY A 218 8.33 -7.50 18.49
C GLY A 218 8.13 -7.76 17.00
N GLN A 219 6.88 -7.92 16.57
CA GLN A 219 6.54 -8.10 15.15
C GLN A 219 6.89 -6.87 14.32
N ILE A 220 6.52 -5.65 14.74
CA ILE A 220 6.87 -4.41 14.03
C ILE A 220 8.37 -4.32 13.78
N ARG A 221 9.21 -4.67 14.77
CA ARG A 221 10.66 -4.67 14.61
C ARG A 221 11.12 -5.63 13.50
N VAL A 222 10.59 -6.84 13.47
CA VAL A 222 10.96 -7.85 12.48
C VAL A 222 10.48 -7.43 11.10
N LEU A 223 9.21 -7.05 10.96
CA LEU A 223 8.62 -6.64 9.69
C LEU A 223 9.31 -5.41 9.08
N ALA A 224 9.64 -4.43 9.93
CA ALA A 224 10.34 -3.23 9.49
C ALA A 224 11.76 -3.51 8.94
N SER A 225 12.39 -4.61 9.36
CA SER A 225 13.70 -5.03 8.81
C SER A 225 13.59 -5.72 7.43
N MET A 226 12.38 -6.11 7.02
CA MET A 226 12.11 -6.79 5.75
C MET A 226 11.72 -5.82 4.61
N VAL A 227 11.50 -4.55 4.91
CA VAL A 227 11.09 -3.53 3.94
C VAL A 227 12.09 -2.38 3.90
N GLU A 228 12.10 -1.62 2.80
CA GLU A 228 12.89 -0.40 2.72
C GLU A 228 12.01 0.80 3.07
N THR A 229 12.42 1.61 4.05
CA THR A 229 11.65 2.77 4.51
C THR A 229 12.52 3.82 5.21
N ASP A 230 12.06 5.07 5.19
CA ASP A 230 12.60 6.18 5.98
C ASP A 230 12.00 6.25 7.39
N ILE A 231 10.92 5.49 7.66
CA ILE A 231 10.18 5.57 8.93
C ILE A 231 11.02 4.94 10.04
N SER A 232 11.25 5.68 11.12
CA SER A 232 11.97 5.12 12.28
C SER A 232 11.12 4.08 13.02
N LEU A 233 11.80 3.07 13.63
CA LEU A 233 11.12 2.09 14.48
C LEU A 233 10.41 2.73 15.67
N VAL A 234 10.91 3.87 16.16
CA VAL A 234 10.31 4.63 17.27
C VAL A 234 8.97 5.21 16.84
N ASP A 235 8.91 5.77 15.63
CA ASP A 235 7.67 6.32 15.08
C ASP A 235 6.65 5.21 14.81
N LEU A 236 7.05 4.12 14.13
CA LEU A 236 6.18 2.96 13.90
C LEU A 236 5.61 2.40 15.22
N ALA A 237 6.46 2.18 16.22
CA ALA A 237 6.04 1.69 17.52
C ALA A 237 5.09 2.68 18.23
N SER A 238 5.40 3.98 18.17
CA SER A 238 4.58 5.04 18.78
C SER A 238 3.19 5.11 18.13
N TRP A 239 3.11 5.07 16.80
CA TRP A 239 1.83 5.10 16.07
C TRP A 239 1.00 3.84 16.34
N ALA A 240 1.63 2.67 16.27
CA ALA A 240 0.95 1.41 16.53
C ALA A 240 0.39 1.33 17.96
N LEU A 241 1.16 1.75 18.97
CA LEU A 241 0.70 1.79 20.36
C LEU A 241 -0.45 2.77 20.56
N LYS A 242 -0.43 3.94 19.92
CA LYS A 242 -1.53 4.91 20.01
C LYS A 242 -2.80 4.37 19.37
N ILE A 243 -2.68 3.77 18.17
CA ILE A 243 -3.82 3.17 17.46
C ILE A 243 -4.35 1.98 18.26
N ALA A 244 -3.49 1.04 18.68
CA ALA A 244 -3.92 -0.10 19.49
C ALA A 244 -4.58 0.30 20.81
N GLY A 245 -4.10 1.38 21.43
CA GLY A 245 -4.65 1.91 22.68
C GLY A 245 -6.03 2.58 22.55
N SER A 246 -6.50 2.87 21.34
CA SER A 246 -7.82 3.48 21.11
C SER A 246 -8.99 2.50 21.18
N GLY A 247 -8.72 1.19 21.07
CA GLY A 247 -9.72 0.13 21.09
C GLY A 247 -10.28 -0.24 19.72
N SER A 248 -10.23 0.64 18.74
CA SER A 248 -10.59 0.35 17.35
C SER A 248 -9.87 1.28 16.38
N VAL A 249 -9.74 0.87 15.12
CA VAL A 249 -9.28 1.70 14.01
C VAL A 249 -10.22 1.58 12.83
N THR A 250 -10.57 2.70 12.22
CA THR A 250 -11.35 2.72 10.98
C THR A 250 -10.40 2.66 9.80
N VAL A 251 -10.66 1.74 8.88
CA VAL A 251 -9.87 1.59 7.66
C VAL A 251 -10.76 1.82 6.46
N TYR A 252 -10.41 2.81 5.65
CA TYR A 252 -11.00 3.09 4.35
C TYR A 252 -10.03 2.67 3.24
N SER A 253 -10.57 2.19 2.14
CA SER A 253 -9.75 1.93 0.96
C SER A 253 -10.51 2.23 -0.31
N CYS A 254 -9.84 2.79 -1.32
CA CYS A 254 -10.39 2.93 -2.65
C CYS A 254 -9.30 2.84 -3.72
N THR A 255 -9.72 2.72 -4.98
CA THR A 255 -8.84 2.82 -6.14
C THR A 255 -9.00 4.21 -6.74
N GLY A 256 -7.92 4.86 -7.15
CA GLY A 256 -8.00 6.08 -7.95
C GLY A 256 -8.64 5.83 -9.31
N PRO A 257 -8.85 6.86 -10.15
CA PRO A 257 -9.44 6.72 -11.48
C PRO A 257 -8.70 5.70 -12.34
N THR A 258 -9.41 4.71 -12.88
CA THR A 258 -8.83 3.59 -13.66
C THR A 258 -9.37 3.48 -15.07
N GLU A 259 -10.35 4.30 -15.46
CA GLU A 259 -10.81 4.34 -16.83
C GLU A 259 -9.69 4.79 -17.76
N GLY A 260 -9.60 4.20 -18.95
CA GLY A 260 -8.49 4.49 -19.84
C GLY A 260 -8.70 3.89 -21.23
N ASN A 261 -7.76 4.21 -22.11
CA ASN A 261 -7.77 3.75 -23.48
C ASN A 261 -6.35 3.58 -24.04
N LEU A 262 -6.27 3.03 -25.25
CA LEU A 262 -5.03 2.97 -26.01
C LEU A 262 -4.73 4.35 -26.62
N ASP A 263 -3.70 5.01 -26.13
CA ASP A 263 -3.24 6.28 -26.70
C ASP A 263 -2.61 6.05 -28.08
N ALA A 264 -3.17 6.69 -29.10
CA ALA A 264 -2.78 6.47 -30.48
C ALA A 264 -1.38 7.05 -30.81
N SER A 265 -0.91 8.02 -30.03
CA SER A 265 0.38 8.68 -30.27
C SER A 265 1.56 7.89 -29.70
N THR A 266 1.37 7.25 -28.56
CA THR A 266 2.38 6.48 -27.85
C THR A 266 2.24 4.98 -28.02
N GLY A 267 1.05 4.48 -28.39
CA GLY A 267 0.73 3.06 -28.41
C GLY A 267 0.62 2.43 -27.01
N LEU A 268 0.60 3.25 -25.95
CA LEU A 268 0.45 2.82 -24.58
C LEU A 268 -1.05 2.79 -24.19
N TRP A 269 -1.45 1.80 -23.39
CA TRP A 269 -2.72 1.90 -22.67
C TRP A 269 -2.50 2.80 -21.46
N LEU A 270 -3.23 3.92 -21.40
CA LEU A 270 -3.12 4.93 -20.34
C LEU A 270 -4.49 5.13 -19.69
N THR A 271 -4.49 5.43 -18.39
CA THR A 271 -5.72 5.92 -17.75
C THR A 271 -6.02 7.34 -18.25
N GLU A 272 -7.28 7.70 -18.23
CA GLU A 272 -7.69 9.07 -18.54
C GLU A 272 -7.21 10.03 -17.44
N GLU A 273 -6.85 11.25 -17.83
CA GLU A 273 -6.62 12.30 -16.87
C GLU A 273 -7.95 12.66 -16.21
N ALA A 274 -8.01 12.54 -14.88
CA ALA A 274 -9.22 12.77 -14.09
C ALA A 274 -8.96 13.68 -12.88
N PRO A 275 -8.48 14.94 -13.10
CA PRO A 275 -8.08 15.82 -12.00
C PRO A 275 -9.24 16.15 -11.06
N GLU A 276 -10.46 16.35 -11.57
CA GLU A 276 -11.65 16.62 -10.74
C GLU A 276 -12.01 15.42 -9.86
N GLN A 277 -11.82 14.19 -10.36
CA GLN A 277 -12.08 12.97 -9.59
C GLN A 277 -11.03 12.78 -8.52
N TRP A 278 -9.76 13.05 -8.81
CA TRP A 278 -8.69 13.07 -7.81
C TRP A 278 -8.96 14.10 -6.71
N GLU A 279 -9.38 15.32 -7.06
CA GLU A 279 -9.72 16.37 -6.10
C GLU A 279 -10.85 15.91 -5.17
N LYS A 280 -11.93 15.31 -5.70
CA LYS A 280 -13.04 14.77 -4.89
C LYS A 280 -12.57 13.67 -3.94
N ILE A 281 -11.79 12.71 -4.43
CA ILE A 281 -11.26 11.62 -3.62
C ILE A 281 -10.39 12.17 -2.49
N MET A 282 -9.45 13.04 -2.81
CA MET A 282 -8.50 13.56 -1.83
C MET A 282 -9.15 14.50 -0.81
N ALA A 283 -10.22 15.22 -1.19
CA ALA A 283 -11.02 16.01 -0.24
C ALA A 283 -11.69 15.14 0.83
N GLU A 284 -12.19 13.95 0.47
CA GLU A 284 -12.74 12.99 1.45
C GLU A 284 -11.62 12.38 2.31
N VAL A 285 -10.50 12.03 1.67
CA VAL A 285 -9.32 11.49 2.37
C VAL A 285 -8.80 12.47 3.41
N ASP A 286 -8.58 13.74 3.03
CA ASP A 286 -8.09 14.79 3.94
C ASP A 286 -9.05 15.04 5.10
N ALA A 287 -10.35 14.96 4.84
CA ALA A 287 -11.39 15.09 5.86
C ALA A 287 -11.53 13.85 6.76
N GLY A 288 -10.77 12.77 6.50
CA GLY A 288 -10.87 11.51 7.26
C GLY A 288 -12.19 10.77 7.02
N ARG A 289 -12.83 10.98 5.88
CA ARG A 289 -14.08 10.31 5.47
C ARG A 289 -13.80 9.20 4.44
N ASP A 290 -14.84 8.41 4.17
CA ASP A 290 -14.77 7.31 3.21
C ASP A 290 -14.71 7.83 1.76
N PRO A 291 -13.56 7.75 1.07
CA PRO A 291 -13.42 8.26 -0.28
C PRO A 291 -14.14 7.39 -1.34
N SER A 292 -14.53 6.17 -0.99
CA SER A 292 -15.25 5.29 -1.93
C SER A 292 -16.65 5.82 -2.27
N LEU A 293 -17.19 6.69 -1.43
CA LEU A 293 -18.53 7.27 -1.62
C LEU A 293 -18.60 8.31 -2.75
N VAL A 294 -17.47 8.92 -3.11
CA VAL A 294 -17.39 9.92 -4.19
C VAL A 294 -16.85 9.35 -5.51
N MET A 295 -16.52 8.05 -5.52
CA MET A 295 -16.09 7.38 -6.73
C MET A 295 -17.26 7.21 -7.71
N GLU A 296 -17.03 7.50 -8.97
CA GLU A 296 -18.00 7.20 -10.03
C GLU A 296 -18.14 5.69 -10.17
N ARG A 297 -19.33 5.17 -9.87
CA ARG A 297 -19.65 3.76 -10.08
C ARG A 297 -20.08 3.60 -11.54
N THR A 298 -19.30 2.87 -12.31
CA THR A 298 -19.79 2.38 -13.59
C THR A 298 -20.89 1.37 -13.33
N GLU A 299 -22.00 1.43 -14.09
CA GLU A 299 -23.20 0.57 -13.93
C GLU A 299 -22.90 -0.94 -14.01
N THR A 300 -21.68 -1.30 -14.39
CA THR A 300 -21.18 -2.69 -14.53
C THR A 300 -20.57 -3.27 -13.25
N THR A 301 -20.50 -2.51 -12.16
CA THR A 301 -19.82 -2.97 -10.94
C THR A 301 -20.80 -3.59 -9.93
N ASP A 302 -21.17 -4.85 -10.13
CA ASP A 302 -21.72 -5.71 -9.06
C ASP A 302 -20.68 -5.98 -7.94
N GLY A 303 -19.47 -5.46 -8.09
CA GLY A 303 -18.36 -5.61 -7.16
C GLY A 303 -18.05 -4.34 -6.37
N ALA A 304 -18.95 -3.89 -5.48
CA ALA A 304 -18.68 -2.74 -4.57
C ALA A 304 -17.38 -2.88 -3.76
N ALA A 305 -16.93 -4.11 -3.50
CA ALA A 305 -15.66 -4.42 -2.83
C ALA A 305 -14.41 -4.04 -3.66
N GLN A 306 -14.53 -3.89 -4.98
CA GLN A 306 -13.40 -3.62 -5.87
C GLN A 306 -13.06 -2.13 -5.98
N VAL A 307 -14.06 -1.27 -5.79
CA VAL A 307 -13.89 0.19 -5.87
C VAL A 307 -13.38 0.74 -4.54
N GLY A 308 -13.87 0.24 -3.43
CA GLY A 308 -13.45 0.64 -2.11
C GLY A 308 -14.13 -0.14 -1.00
N THR A 309 -13.53 -0.13 0.16
CA THR A 309 -14.05 -0.77 1.36
C THR A 309 -13.97 0.17 2.55
N SER A 310 -14.92 0.00 3.48
CA SER A 310 -14.92 0.66 4.77
C SER A 310 -15.09 -0.40 5.85
N GLN A 311 -14.19 -0.46 6.80
CA GLN A 311 -14.28 -1.41 7.91
C GLN A 311 -13.71 -0.84 9.19
N VAL A 312 -14.28 -1.27 10.32
CA VAL A 312 -13.74 -1.03 11.66
C VAL A 312 -13.06 -2.30 12.12
N ILE A 313 -11.79 -2.17 12.51
CA ILE A 313 -11.02 -3.25 13.13
C ILE A 313 -11.06 -3.03 14.63
N GLU A 314 -11.71 -3.96 15.34
CA GLU A 314 -11.69 -3.99 16.79
C GLU A 314 -10.31 -4.46 17.27
N LEU A 315 -9.67 -3.66 18.10
CA LEU A 315 -8.36 -3.94 18.67
C LEU A 315 -8.61 -4.46 20.09
N GLY A 316 -8.33 -5.75 20.30
CA GLY A 316 -8.52 -6.37 21.61
C GLY A 316 -7.77 -5.60 22.70
N LYS A 317 -8.43 -5.40 23.84
CA LYS A 317 -7.82 -4.79 25.04
C LYS A 317 -6.99 -5.81 25.79
#